data_e2d5db1b3d76642505c9ddc65c62a856
#
_entry.id   e2d5db1b3d76642505c9ddc65c62a856
#
_cell.length_a   1.000
_cell.length_b   1.000
_cell.length_c   1.000
_cell.angle_alpha   90.00
_cell.angle_beta   90.00
_cell.angle_gamma   90.00
#
_symmetry.space_group_name_H-M   'P 1'
#
loop_
_entity.id
_entity.type
_entity.pdbx_description
1 polymer ?
#
loop_
_entity_poly.entity_id
_entity_poly.type
_entity_poly.pdbx_seq_one_letter_code
_entity_poly.pdbx_strand_id
1 'polypeptide(L)'
;MQIKKILLLGASGQIGKELSIHLQKNNSINLTCVVRNKVSAAFFKRNNINFLVAELRDSLMKKVINESDLIFELSAPLTGSLCETKKFYKDRIDIIANNIRTDCKFVFASSMNALGYSLNYPVLKNYFLPRTLYAANKRFAEKYICKLSKKYKFKYYNIRLTEVHGYFQKASENIKKLILLENTFIIPKTPAYVTFISTINEMLINILNEKELPGTYYLLTKENIYWNDLLNYLGKKVNKEVKFIFKEEKSNLKIFRYFFQQILLKYKDVFLAIIPFSKNFLEELKLNFRVNKVKKYIKYEKEKKQYTGLSRLVGTISGPRVNSIKETNEEIFKKN
;
A
#
# COMPACT_ATOMS: atom_id res chain seq x y z
N MET A 1 28.25 -5.99 16.82
CA MET A 1 26.82 -5.69 16.58
C MET A 1 26.12 -6.98 16.23
N GLN A 2 25.00 -7.32 16.90
CA GLN A 2 24.27 -8.56 16.60
C GLN A 2 23.55 -8.43 15.26
N ILE A 3 23.78 -9.39 14.35
CA ILE A 3 23.10 -9.44 13.05
C ILE A 3 21.62 -9.74 13.28
N LYS A 4 20.74 -8.90 12.73
CA LYS A 4 19.26 -9.04 12.83
C LYS A 4 18.70 -9.74 11.62
N LYS A 5 17.82 -10.71 11.83
CA LYS A 5 17.18 -11.50 10.77
C LYS A 5 15.84 -10.89 10.35
N ILE A 6 15.73 -10.48 9.09
CA ILE A 6 14.49 -9.97 8.49
C ILE A 6 13.92 -10.98 7.50
N LEU A 7 12.67 -11.34 7.68
CA LEU A 7 11.88 -12.15 6.75
C LEU A 7 10.95 -11.24 5.95
N LEU A 8 11.13 -11.20 4.63
CA LEU A 8 10.33 -10.41 3.71
C LEU A 8 9.38 -11.29 2.92
N LEU A 9 8.10 -11.26 3.26
CA LEU A 9 7.02 -11.98 2.60
C LEU A 9 6.39 -11.11 1.51
N GLY A 10 6.08 -11.68 0.34
CA GLY A 10 5.65 -10.90 -0.83
C GLY A 10 6.77 -10.12 -1.50
N ALA A 11 8.01 -10.58 -1.34
CA ALA A 11 9.22 -9.94 -1.83
C ALA A 11 9.23 -9.74 -3.36
N SER A 12 8.57 -10.60 -4.14
CA SER A 12 8.48 -10.48 -5.60
C SER A 12 7.60 -9.32 -6.11
N GLY A 13 6.85 -8.66 -5.23
CA GLY A 13 6.09 -7.46 -5.56
C GLY A 13 6.99 -6.24 -5.82
N GLN A 14 6.41 -5.14 -6.35
CA GLN A 14 7.16 -3.92 -6.68
C GLN A 14 7.88 -3.35 -5.44
N ILE A 15 7.16 -3.17 -4.34
CA ILE A 15 7.72 -2.69 -3.07
C ILE A 15 8.81 -3.67 -2.58
N GLY A 16 8.52 -4.97 -2.56
CA GLY A 16 9.43 -5.96 -2.04
C GLY A 16 10.75 -6.04 -2.77
N LYS A 17 10.74 -5.98 -4.11
CA LYS A 17 11.96 -5.97 -4.94
C LYS A 17 12.86 -4.77 -4.62
N GLU A 18 12.31 -3.57 -4.62
CA GLU A 18 13.09 -2.37 -4.37
C GLU A 18 13.58 -2.29 -2.93
N LEU A 19 12.69 -2.60 -1.98
CA LEU A 19 13.04 -2.63 -0.57
C LEU A 19 14.13 -3.65 -0.24
N SER A 20 14.13 -4.83 -0.91
CA SER A 20 15.16 -5.85 -0.71
C SER A 20 16.56 -5.36 -1.08
N ILE A 21 16.68 -4.52 -2.13
CA ILE A 21 17.94 -3.87 -2.50
C ILE A 21 18.41 -2.90 -1.40
N HIS A 22 17.50 -2.14 -0.80
CA HIS A 22 17.83 -1.20 0.27
C HIS A 22 18.26 -1.94 1.54
N LEU A 23 17.50 -2.96 1.96
CA LEU A 23 17.79 -3.74 3.16
C LEU A 23 19.11 -4.51 3.07
N GLN A 24 19.44 -5.07 1.90
CA GLN A 24 20.67 -5.82 1.69
C GLN A 24 21.94 -4.96 1.87
N LYS A 25 21.86 -3.66 1.61
CA LYS A 25 23.00 -2.74 1.78
C LYS A 25 23.42 -2.56 3.24
N ASN A 26 22.58 -2.99 4.19
CA ASN A 26 22.88 -2.88 5.61
C ASN A 26 23.53 -4.17 6.13
N ASN A 27 24.82 -4.14 6.39
CA ASN A 27 25.61 -5.28 6.86
C ASN A 27 25.15 -5.86 8.21
N SER A 28 24.35 -5.13 8.99
CA SER A 28 23.78 -5.62 10.23
C SER A 28 22.47 -6.41 10.04
N ILE A 29 22.03 -6.58 8.78
CA ILE A 29 20.79 -7.28 8.45
C ILE A 29 21.08 -8.56 7.67
N ASN A 30 20.56 -9.67 8.15
CA ASN A 30 20.43 -10.91 7.40
C ASN A 30 19.03 -10.97 6.82
N LEU A 31 18.89 -10.62 5.53
CA LEU A 31 17.62 -10.57 4.83
C LEU A 31 17.30 -11.91 4.17
N THR A 32 16.10 -12.45 4.38
CA THR A 32 15.55 -13.58 3.64
C THR A 32 14.27 -13.16 2.92
N CYS A 33 14.30 -13.19 1.58
CA CYS A 33 13.17 -12.86 0.71
C CYS A 33 12.40 -14.12 0.33
N VAL A 34 11.09 -14.19 0.63
CA VAL A 34 10.28 -15.35 0.23
C VAL A 34 9.59 -15.09 -1.10
N VAL A 35 9.78 -16.01 -2.04
CA VAL A 35 9.18 -16.00 -3.38
C VAL A 35 8.48 -17.32 -3.66
N ARG A 36 7.41 -17.30 -4.48
CA ARG A 36 6.56 -18.48 -4.71
C ARG A 36 7.10 -19.45 -5.75
N ASN A 37 7.95 -18.99 -6.66
CA ASN A 37 8.44 -19.81 -7.76
C ASN A 37 9.81 -19.34 -8.28
N LYS A 38 10.46 -20.18 -9.08
CA LYS A 38 11.79 -19.93 -9.65
C LYS A 38 11.83 -18.70 -10.58
N VAL A 39 10.73 -18.39 -11.29
CA VAL A 39 10.66 -17.19 -12.15
C VAL A 39 10.74 -15.93 -11.30
N SER A 40 9.99 -15.89 -10.21
CA SER A 40 10.03 -14.77 -9.25
C SER A 40 11.40 -14.65 -8.56
N ALA A 41 12.15 -15.74 -8.43
CA ALA A 41 13.49 -15.78 -7.84
C ALA A 41 14.58 -15.16 -8.73
N ALA A 42 14.37 -15.06 -10.04
CA ALA A 42 15.39 -14.60 -10.98
C ALA A 42 15.92 -13.19 -10.66
N PHE A 43 15.06 -12.29 -10.19
CA PHE A 43 15.45 -10.96 -9.76
C PHE A 43 16.42 -11.00 -8.58
N PHE A 44 16.13 -11.80 -7.55
CA PHE A 44 16.93 -11.91 -6.33
C PHE A 44 18.28 -12.57 -6.62
N LYS A 45 18.29 -13.62 -7.44
CA LYS A 45 19.53 -14.28 -7.90
C LYS A 45 20.45 -13.31 -8.65
N ARG A 46 19.90 -12.51 -9.58
CA ARG A 46 20.67 -11.51 -10.35
C ARG A 46 21.27 -10.42 -9.48
N ASN A 47 20.60 -10.06 -8.40
CA ASN A 47 21.05 -9.01 -7.49
C ASN A 47 21.78 -9.55 -6.24
N ASN A 48 22.15 -10.83 -6.20
CA ASN A 48 22.79 -11.51 -5.08
C ASN A 48 22.05 -11.34 -3.74
N ILE A 49 20.72 -11.28 -3.78
CA ILE A 49 19.87 -11.16 -2.59
C ILE A 49 19.47 -12.55 -2.13
N ASN A 50 19.63 -12.84 -0.84
CA ASN A 50 19.24 -14.13 -0.27
C ASN A 50 17.71 -14.32 -0.40
N PHE A 51 17.30 -15.47 -0.94
CA PHE A 51 15.88 -15.80 -1.15
C PHE A 51 15.58 -17.27 -0.88
N LEU A 52 14.32 -17.51 -0.56
CA LEU A 52 13.74 -18.83 -0.37
C LEU A 52 12.56 -19.00 -1.32
N VAL A 53 12.55 -20.08 -2.11
CA VAL A 53 11.39 -20.47 -2.91
C VAL A 53 10.52 -21.36 -2.05
N ALA A 54 9.44 -20.83 -1.51
CA ALA A 54 8.55 -21.54 -0.59
C ALA A 54 7.14 -20.94 -0.59
N GLU A 55 6.17 -21.77 -0.26
CA GLU A 55 4.86 -21.33 0.18
C GLU A 55 4.84 -21.13 1.70
N LEU A 56 4.01 -20.21 2.20
CA LEU A 56 3.97 -19.92 3.64
C LEU A 56 3.56 -21.14 4.50
N ARG A 57 2.88 -22.12 3.88
CA ARG A 57 2.44 -23.36 4.55
C ARG A 57 3.52 -24.45 4.66
N ASP A 58 4.63 -24.28 3.96
CA ASP A 58 5.71 -25.24 3.98
C ASP A 58 6.31 -25.38 5.39
N SER A 59 6.69 -26.59 5.77
CA SER A 59 7.24 -26.88 7.11
C SER A 59 8.49 -26.07 7.41
N LEU A 60 9.33 -25.82 6.39
CA LEU A 60 10.51 -24.98 6.50
C LEU A 60 10.19 -23.56 6.95
N MET A 61 9.04 -23.01 6.52
CA MET A 61 8.64 -21.65 6.89
C MET A 61 8.37 -21.47 8.37
N LYS A 62 7.95 -22.54 9.09
CA LYS A 62 7.77 -22.48 10.53
C LYS A 62 9.08 -22.12 11.24
N LYS A 63 10.17 -22.78 10.82
CA LYS A 63 11.51 -22.51 11.34
C LYS A 63 11.97 -21.09 11.00
N VAL A 64 11.83 -20.67 9.75
CA VAL A 64 12.26 -19.35 9.29
C VAL A 64 11.48 -18.23 9.99
N ILE A 65 10.18 -18.38 10.19
CA ILE A 65 9.34 -17.44 10.93
C ILE A 65 9.83 -17.36 12.40
N ASN A 66 10.05 -18.51 13.04
CA ASN A 66 10.48 -18.55 14.44
C ASN A 66 11.87 -17.93 14.66
N GLU A 67 12.79 -18.07 13.71
CA GLU A 67 14.15 -17.53 13.82
C GLU A 67 14.24 -16.03 13.46
N SER A 68 13.18 -15.41 12.94
CA SER A 68 13.20 -14.02 12.50
C SER A 68 13.08 -13.03 13.65
N ASP A 69 13.77 -11.90 13.58
CA ASP A 69 13.64 -10.77 14.50
C ASP A 69 12.58 -9.78 14.02
N LEU A 70 12.36 -9.71 12.70
CA LEU A 70 11.32 -8.93 12.06
C LEU A 70 10.74 -9.68 10.86
N ILE A 71 9.42 -9.73 10.78
CA ILE A 71 8.69 -10.27 9.63
C ILE A 71 7.92 -9.14 8.98
N PHE A 72 8.19 -8.87 7.70
CA PHE A 72 7.43 -7.88 6.95
C PHE A 72 6.53 -8.55 5.91
N GLU A 73 5.22 -8.47 6.13
CA GLU A 73 4.19 -9.03 5.26
C GLU A 73 3.69 -7.99 4.26
N LEU A 74 4.12 -8.12 2.99
CA LEU A 74 3.74 -7.28 1.85
C LEU A 74 2.72 -7.94 0.93
N SER A 75 2.43 -9.23 1.13
CA SER A 75 1.56 -9.96 0.20
C SER A 75 0.15 -9.39 0.19
N ALA A 76 -0.40 -9.30 -1.02
CA ALA A 76 -1.79 -8.92 -1.22
C ALA A 76 -2.37 -9.74 -2.37
N PRO A 77 -3.61 -10.22 -2.27
CA PRO A 77 -4.27 -10.85 -3.39
C PRO A 77 -4.59 -9.79 -4.44
N LEU A 78 -4.35 -10.12 -5.71
CA LEU A 78 -4.61 -9.22 -6.84
C LEU A 78 -6.09 -9.20 -7.22
N THR A 79 -6.77 -10.32 -7.02
CA THR A 79 -8.17 -10.57 -7.38
C THR A 79 -8.84 -11.37 -6.27
N GLY A 80 -10.15 -11.49 -6.34
CA GLY A 80 -10.95 -12.30 -5.43
C GLY A 80 -12.15 -11.54 -4.84
N SER A 81 -13.11 -12.30 -4.34
CA SER A 81 -14.25 -11.79 -3.57
C SER A 81 -13.80 -11.27 -2.20
N LEU A 82 -14.70 -10.61 -1.48
CA LEU A 82 -14.44 -10.17 -0.11
C LEU A 82 -14.10 -11.36 0.81
N CYS A 83 -14.79 -12.48 0.64
CA CYS A 83 -14.61 -13.69 1.43
C CYS A 83 -13.25 -14.35 1.19
N GLU A 84 -12.89 -14.54 -0.09
CA GLU A 84 -11.60 -15.13 -0.47
C GLU A 84 -10.41 -14.29 -0.01
N THR A 85 -10.52 -12.97 -0.17
CA THR A 85 -9.47 -12.07 0.27
C THR A 85 -9.34 -11.99 1.80
N LYS A 86 -10.44 -12.03 2.53
CA LYS A 86 -10.39 -12.15 4.00
C LYS A 86 -9.76 -13.48 4.43
N LYS A 87 -10.16 -14.60 3.78
CA LYS A 87 -9.56 -15.91 4.03
C LYS A 87 -8.06 -15.91 3.77
N PHE A 88 -7.63 -15.31 2.65
CA PHE A 88 -6.20 -15.16 2.33
C PHE A 88 -5.43 -14.48 3.45
N TYR A 89 -5.90 -13.31 3.94
CA TYR A 89 -5.23 -12.62 5.03
C TYR A 89 -5.29 -13.40 6.35
N LYS A 90 -6.45 -13.97 6.66
CA LYS A 90 -6.63 -14.77 7.87
C LYS A 90 -5.65 -15.94 7.92
N ASP A 91 -5.61 -16.77 6.88
CA ASP A 91 -4.76 -17.96 6.81
C ASP A 91 -3.27 -17.59 6.97
N ARG A 92 -2.82 -16.52 6.30
CA ARG A 92 -1.44 -16.07 6.40
C ARG A 92 -1.09 -15.55 7.78
N ILE A 93 -1.94 -14.70 8.35
CA ILE A 93 -1.73 -14.13 9.69
C ILE A 93 -1.77 -15.24 10.75
N ASP A 94 -2.66 -16.23 10.63
CA ASP A 94 -2.71 -17.38 11.53
C ASP A 94 -1.40 -18.20 11.49
N ILE A 95 -0.88 -18.48 10.28
CA ILE A 95 0.39 -19.21 10.16
C ILE A 95 1.54 -18.44 10.82
N ILE A 96 1.63 -17.14 10.57
CA ILE A 96 2.66 -16.28 11.16
C ILE A 96 2.50 -16.25 12.68
N ALA A 97 1.30 -15.95 13.18
CA ALA A 97 1.04 -15.79 14.60
C ALA A 97 1.26 -17.05 15.42
N ASN A 98 1.03 -18.23 14.83
CA ASN A 98 1.26 -19.52 15.49
C ASN A 98 2.74 -19.93 15.54
N ASN A 99 3.62 -19.28 14.79
CA ASN A 99 5.03 -19.66 14.71
C ASN A 99 5.99 -18.51 15.08
N ILE A 100 5.50 -17.29 15.27
CA ILE A 100 6.30 -16.12 15.61
C ILE A 100 6.71 -16.14 17.10
N ARG A 101 7.93 -15.69 17.41
CA ARG A 101 8.38 -15.48 18.80
C ARG A 101 7.76 -14.21 19.37
N THR A 102 7.66 -14.13 20.68
CA THR A 102 7.09 -12.96 21.39
C THR A 102 7.93 -11.69 21.23
N ASP A 103 9.24 -11.81 21.07
CA ASP A 103 10.17 -10.68 20.86
C ASP A 103 10.29 -10.25 19.40
N CYS A 104 9.79 -11.07 18.48
CA CYS A 104 9.78 -10.74 17.04
C CYS A 104 8.78 -9.63 16.72
N LYS A 105 9.13 -8.80 15.75
CA LYS A 105 8.32 -7.67 15.27
C LYS A 105 7.55 -8.08 14.02
N PHE A 106 6.22 -8.18 14.12
CA PHE A 106 5.38 -8.43 12.94
C PHE A 106 4.93 -7.12 12.32
N VAL A 107 5.47 -6.81 11.17
CA VAL A 107 5.14 -5.62 10.37
C VAL A 107 4.19 -6.00 9.24
N PHE A 108 3.10 -5.30 9.10
CA PHE A 108 2.10 -5.52 8.05
C PHE A 108 1.96 -4.28 7.16
N ALA A 109 2.17 -4.46 5.86
CA ALA A 109 1.90 -3.42 4.88
C ALA A 109 0.39 -3.24 4.69
N SER A 110 -0.17 -2.28 5.41
CA SER A 110 -1.54 -1.83 5.24
C SER A 110 -1.64 -0.69 4.23
N SER A 111 -2.75 -0.02 4.17
CA SER A 111 -2.99 1.10 3.25
C SER A 111 -3.75 2.21 3.96
N MET A 112 -3.50 3.44 3.58
CA MET A 112 -4.33 4.57 4.01
C MET A 112 -5.81 4.39 3.72
N ASN A 113 -6.13 3.67 2.65
CA ASN A 113 -7.51 3.34 2.32
C ASN A 113 -8.20 2.50 3.41
N ALA A 114 -7.45 1.79 4.26
CA ALA A 114 -8.01 1.05 5.40
C ALA A 114 -8.66 1.96 6.44
N LEU A 115 -8.25 3.22 6.53
CA LEU A 115 -8.90 4.21 7.38
C LEU A 115 -10.35 4.48 6.96
N GLY A 116 -10.65 4.35 5.68
CA GLY A 116 -11.91 4.77 5.07
C GLY A 116 -11.84 6.21 4.56
N TYR A 117 -12.97 6.85 4.37
CA TYR A 117 -13.05 8.24 3.94
C TYR A 117 -12.79 9.17 5.12
N SER A 118 -11.69 9.89 5.11
CA SER A 118 -11.54 11.02 5.98
C SER A 118 -12.20 12.22 5.30
N LEU A 119 -13.41 12.50 5.70
CA LEU A 119 -14.01 13.79 5.44
C LEU A 119 -13.54 14.75 6.54
N ASN A 120 -13.55 16.03 6.23
CA ASN A 120 -13.39 17.11 7.21
C ASN A 120 -14.56 17.16 8.24
N TYR A 121 -15.24 16.05 8.48
CA TYR A 121 -16.33 15.90 9.42
C TYR A 121 -15.83 15.17 10.68
N PRO A 122 -15.52 15.89 11.78
CA PRO A 122 -14.99 15.28 13.01
C PRO A 122 -15.90 14.21 13.61
N VAL A 123 -17.20 14.38 13.47
CA VAL A 123 -18.23 13.51 14.07
C VAL A 123 -18.24 12.10 13.49
N LEU A 124 -17.80 11.93 12.24
CA LEU A 124 -17.80 10.63 11.54
C LEU A 124 -16.45 9.92 11.56
N LYS A 125 -15.41 10.48 12.15
CA LYS A 125 -14.03 9.92 12.19
C LYS A 125 -13.95 8.47 12.68
N ASN A 126 -14.82 8.08 13.58
CA ASN A 126 -14.78 6.76 14.23
C ASN A 126 -15.67 5.71 13.55
N TYR A 127 -16.48 6.07 12.57
CA TYR A 127 -17.50 5.21 11.96
C TYR A 127 -17.28 4.89 10.47
N PHE A 128 -16.09 5.19 9.94
CA PHE A 128 -15.85 5.06 8.50
C PHE A 128 -15.85 3.62 8.02
N LEU A 129 -16.63 3.40 6.99
CA LEU A 129 -16.60 2.18 6.19
C LEU A 129 -15.50 2.32 5.10
N PRO A 130 -14.69 1.27 4.87
CA PRO A 130 -13.69 1.28 3.82
C PRO A 130 -14.35 1.46 2.44
N ARG A 131 -13.75 2.27 1.56
CA ARG A 131 -14.30 2.60 0.23
C ARG A 131 -14.31 1.46 -0.78
N THR A 132 -13.41 0.50 -0.61
CA THR A 132 -13.19 -0.58 -1.57
C THR A 132 -13.04 -1.90 -0.85
N LEU A 133 -13.23 -3.01 -1.57
CA LEU A 133 -12.95 -4.35 -1.05
C LEU A 133 -11.52 -4.47 -0.53
N TYR A 134 -10.56 -3.89 -1.26
CA TYR A 134 -9.18 -3.83 -0.84
C TYR A 134 -9.00 -3.13 0.52
N ALA A 135 -9.62 -1.96 0.69
CA ALA A 135 -9.58 -1.20 1.94
C ALA A 135 -10.24 -1.96 3.11
N ALA A 136 -11.39 -2.62 2.86
CA ALA A 136 -12.08 -3.45 3.84
C ALA A 136 -11.21 -4.63 4.30
N ASN A 137 -10.51 -5.26 3.37
CA ASN A 137 -9.64 -6.39 3.66
C ASN A 137 -8.38 -5.97 4.43
N LYS A 138 -7.77 -4.82 4.08
CA LYS A 138 -6.63 -4.29 4.84
C LYS A 138 -7.04 -3.95 6.27
N ARG A 139 -8.20 -3.29 6.47
CA ARG A 139 -8.75 -3.01 7.80
C ARG A 139 -9.08 -4.29 8.60
N PHE A 140 -9.62 -5.31 7.94
CA PHE A 140 -9.84 -6.61 8.56
C PHE A 140 -8.52 -7.21 9.05
N ALA A 141 -7.49 -7.23 8.20
CA ALA A 141 -6.17 -7.75 8.54
C ALA A 141 -5.54 -6.99 9.72
N GLU A 142 -5.59 -5.65 9.74
CA GLU A 142 -5.10 -4.85 10.87
C GLU A 142 -5.76 -5.24 12.20
N LYS A 143 -7.11 -5.34 12.21
CA LYS A 143 -7.86 -5.73 13.40
C LYS A 143 -7.55 -7.16 13.82
N TYR A 144 -7.39 -8.05 12.86
CA TYR A 144 -7.09 -9.45 13.12
C TYR A 144 -5.68 -9.63 13.70
N ILE A 145 -4.68 -8.94 13.17
CA ILE A 145 -3.32 -8.90 13.71
C ILE A 145 -3.33 -8.37 15.16
N CYS A 146 -4.01 -7.26 15.41
CA CYS A 146 -4.14 -6.70 16.76
C CYS A 146 -4.79 -7.69 17.74
N LYS A 147 -5.81 -8.45 17.30
CA LYS A 147 -6.43 -9.50 18.12
C LYS A 147 -5.43 -10.62 18.45
N LEU A 148 -4.70 -11.12 17.44
CA LEU A 148 -3.76 -12.22 17.62
C LEU A 148 -2.50 -11.81 18.39
N SER A 149 -2.05 -10.55 18.25
CA SER A 149 -0.92 -10.05 19.02
C SER A 149 -1.19 -10.06 20.53
N LYS A 150 -2.43 -9.77 20.94
CA LYS A 150 -2.85 -9.90 22.35
C LYS A 150 -2.85 -11.36 22.83
N LYS A 151 -3.28 -12.30 21.96
CA LYS A 151 -3.34 -13.72 22.26
C LYS A 151 -1.95 -14.35 22.36
N TYR A 152 -1.07 -14.07 21.39
CA TYR A 152 0.26 -14.70 21.25
C TYR A 152 1.41 -13.82 21.76
N LYS A 153 1.10 -12.60 22.27
CA LYS A 153 2.03 -11.65 22.91
C LYS A 153 3.20 -11.19 22.03
N PHE A 154 3.04 -11.12 20.70
CA PHE A 154 4.04 -10.56 19.80
C PHE A 154 3.85 -9.06 19.58
N LYS A 155 4.92 -8.35 19.22
CA LYS A 155 4.88 -6.93 18.86
C LYS A 155 4.38 -6.77 17.41
N TYR A 156 3.35 -5.92 17.16
CA TYR A 156 2.82 -5.69 15.81
C TYR A 156 2.94 -4.23 15.39
N TYR A 157 3.11 -4.04 14.07
CA TYR A 157 3.21 -2.73 13.43
C TYR A 157 2.40 -2.75 12.12
N ASN A 158 1.25 -2.12 12.12
CA ASN A 158 0.46 -1.94 10.90
C ASN A 158 0.90 -0.63 10.23
N ILE A 159 1.57 -0.71 9.10
CA ILE A 159 2.05 0.46 8.37
C ILE A 159 1.07 0.77 7.24
N ARG A 160 0.29 1.83 7.38
CA ARG A 160 -0.63 2.33 6.36
C ARG A 160 0.14 3.15 5.34
N LEU A 161 0.46 2.53 4.22
CA LEU A 161 1.15 3.15 3.11
C LEU A 161 0.19 4.04 2.32
N THR A 162 0.70 5.17 1.85
CA THR A 162 0.06 6.04 0.87
C THR A 162 0.34 5.55 -0.55
N GLU A 163 0.38 6.42 -1.54
CA GLU A 163 0.89 6.06 -2.87
C GLU A 163 2.41 5.88 -2.79
N VAL A 164 2.87 4.66 -3.11
CA VAL A 164 4.29 4.32 -2.96
C VAL A 164 5.06 4.70 -4.22
N HIS A 165 6.13 5.45 -4.02
CA HIS A 165 7.04 5.93 -5.06
C HIS A 165 8.45 5.36 -4.89
N GLY A 166 9.15 5.18 -6.01
CA GLY A 166 10.49 4.64 -6.07
C GLY A 166 10.89 4.26 -7.49
N TYR A 167 12.03 3.58 -7.61
CA TYR A 167 12.59 3.23 -8.90
C TYR A 167 11.74 2.19 -9.66
N PHE A 168 11.29 1.14 -8.97
CA PHE A 168 10.45 0.07 -9.55
C PHE A 168 8.95 0.28 -9.34
N GLN A 169 8.53 1.44 -8.83
CA GLN A 169 7.12 1.66 -8.50
C GLN A 169 6.33 2.14 -9.71
N LYS A 170 5.25 1.41 -10.02
CA LYS A 170 4.37 1.73 -11.15
C LYS A 170 3.79 3.14 -11.06
N ALA A 171 3.55 3.66 -9.86
CA ALA A 171 3.08 5.03 -9.65
C ALA A 171 4.08 6.04 -10.23
N SER A 172 5.38 5.90 -9.88
CA SER A 172 6.44 6.76 -10.43
C SER A 172 6.59 6.60 -11.93
N GLU A 173 6.55 5.35 -12.45
CA GLU A 173 6.65 5.09 -13.88
C GLU A 173 5.49 5.71 -14.68
N ASN A 174 4.27 5.60 -14.18
CA ASN A 174 3.11 6.16 -14.84
C ASN A 174 3.18 7.69 -14.91
N ILE A 175 3.60 8.34 -13.81
CA ILE A 175 3.77 9.80 -13.81
C ILE A 175 4.89 10.21 -14.77
N LYS A 176 6.03 9.52 -14.78
CA LYS A 176 7.12 9.79 -15.74
C LYS A 176 6.65 9.67 -17.18
N LYS A 177 5.87 8.62 -17.51
CA LYS A 177 5.29 8.46 -18.84
C LYS A 177 4.36 9.62 -19.22
N LEU A 178 3.52 10.09 -18.28
CA LEU A 178 2.66 11.25 -18.51
C LEU A 178 3.49 12.52 -18.74
N ILE A 179 4.55 12.75 -17.95
CA ILE A 179 5.45 13.89 -18.11
C ILE A 179 6.16 13.87 -19.48
N LEU A 180 6.49 12.69 -20.00
CA LEU A 180 7.08 12.57 -21.34
C LEU A 180 6.10 12.94 -22.46
N LEU A 181 4.81 12.68 -22.27
CA LEU A 181 3.76 12.98 -23.24
C LEU A 181 3.27 14.43 -23.15
N GLU A 182 3.20 14.97 -21.94
CA GLU A 182 2.63 16.29 -21.67
C GLU A 182 3.58 17.09 -20.76
N ASN A 183 3.58 18.42 -20.93
CA ASN A 183 4.39 19.30 -20.07
C ASN A 183 3.53 20.15 -19.13
N THR A 184 2.20 20.16 -19.27
CA THR A 184 1.28 20.96 -18.47
C THR A 184 0.29 20.09 -17.73
N PHE A 185 0.23 20.24 -16.40
CA PHE A 185 -0.61 19.43 -15.51
C PHE A 185 -1.56 20.30 -14.71
N ILE A 186 -2.81 19.86 -14.64
CA ILE A 186 -3.79 20.45 -13.73
C ILE A 186 -3.72 19.67 -12.42
N ILE A 187 -3.34 20.32 -11.34
CA ILE A 187 -3.12 19.67 -10.03
C ILE A 187 -3.95 20.33 -8.92
N PRO A 188 -4.35 19.58 -7.88
CA PRO A 188 -4.99 20.16 -6.72
C PRO A 188 -3.97 20.93 -5.85
N LYS A 189 -4.42 21.92 -5.10
CA LYS A 189 -3.61 22.64 -4.09
C LYS A 189 -3.39 21.84 -2.80
N THR A 190 -3.64 20.53 -2.81
CA THR A 190 -3.52 19.65 -1.63
C THR A 190 -2.19 18.90 -1.61
N PRO A 191 -1.70 18.49 -0.43
CA PRO A 191 -0.51 17.66 -0.33
C PRO A 191 -0.65 16.33 -1.09
N ALA A 192 0.44 15.85 -1.66
CA ALA A 192 0.52 14.62 -2.45
C ALA A 192 0.79 13.38 -1.60
N TYR A 193 0.45 13.32 -0.38
CA TYR A 193 0.60 12.17 0.55
C TYR A 193 1.30 10.94 -0.04
N VAL A 194 2.62 11.01 -0.16
CA VAL A 194 3.43 9.99 -0.80
C VAL A 194 4.32 9.26 0.19
N THR A 195 4.61 7.99 -0.09
CA THR A 195 5.58 7.17 0.65
C THR A 195 6.67 6.71 -0.32
N PHE A 196 7.92 7.12 -0.11
CA PHE A 196 9.05 6.56 -0.86
C PHE A 196 9.54 5.25 -0.24
N ILE A 197 10.16 4.40 -1.04
CA ILE A 197 10.72 3.12 -0.55
C ILE A 197 11.79 3.33 0.53
N SER A 198 12.58 4.40 0.42
CA SER A 198 13.57 4.78 1.45
C SER A 198 12.91 5.02 2.81
N THR A 199 11.73 5.65 2.84
CA THR A 199 10.97 5.88 4.07
C THR A 199 10.47 4.56 4.69
N ILE A 200 10.06 3.60 3.85
CA ILE A 200 9.68 2.26 4.33
C ILE A 200 10.90 1.56 4.94
N ASN A 201 12.04 1.63 4.26
CA ASN A 201 13.30 1.06 4.76
C ASN A 201 13.68 1.66 6.11
N GLU A 202 13.65 2.98 6.26
CA GLU A 202 13.95 3.68 7.51
C GLU A 202 13.00 3.26 8.64
N MET A 203 11.69 3.18 8.37
CA MET A 203 10.70 2.71 9.34
C MET A 203 11.01 1.29 9.83
N LEU A 204 11.39 0.38 8.94
CA LEU A 204 11.77 -0.98 9.33
C LEU A 204 13.01 -1.01 10.21
N ILE A 205 14.02 -0.21 9.89
CA ILE A 205 15.24 -0.08 10.71
C ILE A 205 14.91 0.49 12.10
N ASN A 206 14.03 1.49 12.17
CA ASN A 206 13.59 2.08 13.45
C ASN A 206 12.82 1.05 14.30
N ILE A 207 11.92 0.29 13.69
CA ILE A 207 11.21 -0.81 14.37
C ILE A 207 12.19 -1.87 14.86
N LEU A 208 13.16 -2.27 14.02
CA LEU A 208 14.15 -3.29 14.35
C LEU A 208 15.01 -2.87 15.54
N ASN A 209 15.35 -1.58 15.61
CA ASN A 209 16.14 -0.96 16.68
C ASN A 209 15.28 -0.49 17.88
N GLU A 210 14.00 -0.87 17.93
CA GLU A 210 13.06 -0.56 19.01
C GLU A 210 12.82 0.96 19.25
N LYS A 211 13.08 1.78 18.23
CA LYS A 211 12.80 3.22 18.27
C LYS A 211 11.32 3.55 18.08
N GLU A 212 10.51 2.59 17.64
CA GLU A 212 9.09 2.74 17.40
C GLU A 212 8.28 1.83 18.35
N LEU A 213 7.17 2.33 18.85
CA LEU A 213 6.26 1.56 19.70
C LEU A 213 5.33 0.67 18.83
N PRO A 214 4.89 -0.51 19.33
CA PRO A 214 3.90 -1.31 18.62
C PRO A 214 2.59 -0.54 18.37
N GLY A 215 2.00 -0.70 17.18
CA GLY A 215 0.77 -0.01 16.85
C GLY A 215 0.48 0.14 15.35
N THR A 216 -0.37 1.10 15.02
CA THR A 216 -0.74 1.42 13.63
C THR A 216 -0.23 2.81 13.25
N TYR A 217 0.50 2.88 12.15
CA TYR A 217 1.18 4.08 11.66
C TYR A 217 0.68 4.48 10.28
N TYR A 218 0.61 5.78 10.03
CA TYR A 218 0.54 6.35 8.68
C TYR A 218 1.94 6.69 8.25
N LEU A 219 2.41 6.04 7.22
CA LEU A 219 3.76 6.28 6.74
C LEU A 219 3.72 7.27 5.57
N LEU A 220 4.31 8.43 5.82
CA LEU A 220 4.50 9.49 4.84
C LEU A 220 5.99 9.84 4.77
N THR A 221 6.47 10.12 3.58
CA THR A 221 7.84 10.62 3.43
C THR A 221 7.97 12.00 4.04
N LYS A 222 7.02 12.89 3.74
CA LYS A 222 6.94 14.24 4.32
C LYS A 222 5.49 14.74 4.24
N GLU A 223 5.07 15.55 5.21
CA GLU A 223 3.71 16.08 5.25
C GLU A 223 3.41 17.10 4.15
N ASN A 224 4.41 17.91 3.84
CA ASN A 224 4.27 19.08 2.98
C ASN A 224 4.86 18.86 1.59
N ILE A 225 4.79 17.65 1.05
CA ILE A 225 5.06 17.40 -0.36
C ILE A 225 3.77 17.68 -1.12
N TYR A 226 3.78 18.67 -1.99
CA TYR A 226 2.68 18.98 -2.88
C TYR A 226 2.86 18.27 -4.22
N TRP A 227 1.80 18.26 -5.02
CA TRP A 227 1.82 17.62 -6.33
C TRP A 227 2.83 18.24 -7.29
N ASN A 228 3.02 19.56 -7.25
CA ASN A 228 4.06 20.25 -8.01
C ASN A 228 5.46 19.77 -7.64
N ASP A 229 5.74 19.54 -6.35
CA ASP A 229 7.06 19.07 -5.90
C ASP A 229 7.36 17.67 -6.44
N LEU A 230 6.36 16.76 -6.33
CA LEU A 230 6.48 15.40 -6.86
C LEU A 230 6.68 15.38 -8.38
N LEU A 231 5.88 16.17 -9.10
CA LEU A 231 5.97 16.24 -10.55
C LEU A 231 7.28 16.88 -11.01
N ASN A 232 7.77 17.93 -10.35
CA ASN A 232 9.08 18.54 -10.62
C ASN A 232 10.21 17.55 -10.36
N TYR A 233 10.16 16.82 -9.22
CA TYR A 233 11.14 15.79 -8.91
C TYR A 233 11.19 14.70 -9.99
N LEU A 234 10.03 14.19 -10.42
CA LEU A 234 9.95 13.16 -11.46
C LEU A 234 10.27 13.72 -12.85
N GLY A 235 9.94 14.97 -13.12
CA GLY A 235 10.30 15.70 -14.36
C GLY A 235 11.81 15.81 -14.52
N LYS A 236 12.52 16.20 -13.47
CA LYS A 236 13.98 16.22 -13.45
C LYS A 236 14.60 14.85 -13.75
N LYS A 237 13.99 13.76 -13.28
CA LYS A 237 14.46 12.37 -13.55
C LYS A 237 14.32 11.96 -15.02
N VAL A 238 13.49 12.64 -15.80
CA VAL A 238 13.31 12.42 -17.25
C VAL A 238 13.76 13.62 -18.09
N ASN A 239 14.50 14.56 -17.49
CA ASN A 239 15.03 15.77 -18.11
C ASN A 239 13.95 16.61 -18.82
N LYS A 240 12.80 16.80 -18.15
CA LYS A 240 11.67 17.55 -18.69
C LYS A 240 11.12 18.55 -17.68
N GLU A 241 10.94 19.78 -18.11
CA GLU A 241 10.27 20.82 -17.33
C GLU A 241 8.77 20.60 -17.30
N VAL A 242 8.13 20.87 -16.15
CA VAL A 242 6.70 20.64 -15.93
C VAL A 242 6.02 21.96 -15.54
N LYS A 243 4.91 22.27 -16.21
CA LYS A 243 4.07 23.44 -15.93
C LYS A 243 2.80 23.01 -15.20
N PHE A 244 2.28 23.90 -14.33
CA PHE A 244 1.14 23.58 -13.48
C PHE A 244 0.01 24.58 -13.61
N ILE A 245 -1.22 24.04 -13.59
CA ILE A 245 -2.46 24.81 -13.43
C ILE A 245 -3.13 24.27 -12.16
N PHE A 246 -3.34 25.13 -11.17
CA PHE A 246 -3.98 24.73 -9.91
C PHE A 246 -5.50 24.77 -10.03
N LYS A 247 -6.15 23.69 -9.56
CA LYS A 247 -7.61 23.58 -9.52
C LYS A 247 -8.10 23.45 -8.08
N GLU A 248 -9.17 24.16 -7.75
CA GLU A 248 -9.90 24.01 -6.49
C GLU A 248 -10.85 22.82 -6.53
N GLU A 249 -10.86 22.00 -5.49
CA GLU A 249 -11.78 20.85 -5.38
C GLU A 249 -13.16 21.30 -4.91
N LYS A 250 -14.21 21.02 -5.69
CA LYS A 250 -15.60 21.14 -5.27
C LYS A 250 -16.03 19.84 -4.57
N SER A 251 -16.40 19.91 -3.29
CA SER A 251 -16.50 18.75 -2.37
C SER A 251 -17.87 18.05 -2.24
N ASN A 252 -19.00 18.62 -2.68
CA ASN A 252 -20.30 18.31 -2.05
C ASN A 252 -21.16 17.17 -2.63
N LEU A 253 -20.86 16.62 -3.82
CA LEU A 253 -21.71 15.58 -4.45
C LEU A 253 -21.25 14.13 -4.20
N LYS A 254 -20.10 13.92 -3.55
CA LYS A 254 -19.48 12.59 -3.43
C LYS A 254 -20.01 11.74 -2.25
N ILE A 255 -20.62 12.37 -1.24
CA ILE A 255 -20.99 11.70 0.03
C ILE A 255 -22.13 10.70 -0.16
N PHE A 256 -23.21 11.09 -0.87
CA PHE A 256 -24.38 10.23 -1.07
C PHE A 256 -24.06 9.01 -1.93
N ARG A 257 -23.26 9.21 -2.98
CA ARG A 257 -22.78 8.14 -3.85
C ARG A 257 -21.88 7.15 -3.13
N TYR A 258 -21.09 7.65 -2.19
CA TYR A 258 -20.23 6.84 -1.33
C TYR A 258 -21.05 5.97 -0.37
N PHE A 259 -22.06 6.53 0.29
CA PHE A 259 -22.90 5.79 1.22
C PHE A 259 -23.65 4.65 0.53
N PHE A 260 -24.18 4.89 -0.66
CA PHE A 260 -24.83 3.88 -1.47
C PHE A 260 -23.89 2.75 -1.92
N GLN A 261 -22.64 3.10 -2.30
CA GLN A 261 -21.62 2.12 -2.63
C GLN A 261 -21.23 1.25 -1.43
N GLN A 262 -21.25 1.77 -0.22
CA GLN A 262 -20.94 0.99 0.99
C GLN A 262 -22.06 0.01 1.35
N ILE A 263 -23.30 0.41 1.18
CA ILE A 263 -24.44 -0.50 1.35
C ILE A 263 -24.34 -1.65 0.34
N LEU A 264 -24.12 -1.36 -0.93
CA LEU A 264 -23.93 -2.38 -1.96
C LEU A 264 -22.75 -3.32 -1.66
N LEU A 265 -21.62 -2.80 -1.17
CA LEU A 265 -20.45 -3.61 -0.81
C LEU A 265 -20.70 -4.50 0.43
N LYS A 266 -21.45 -4.00 1.39
CA LYS A 266 -21.77 -4.73 2.63
C LYS A 266 -22.78 -5.87 2.39
N TYR A 267 -23.72 -5.63 1.49
CA TYR A 267 -24.81 -6.56 1.21
C TYR A 267 -24.68 -7.31 -0.12
N LYS A 268 -23.59 -7.11 -0.84
CA LYS A 268 -23.34 -7.73 -2.14
C LYS A 268 -23.46 -9.26 -2.10
N ASP A 269 -22.88 -9.89 -1.09
CA ASP A 269 -22.91 -11.35 -0.95
C ASP A 269 -24.30 -11.83 -0.55
N VAL A 270 -25.07 -11.03 0.22
CA VAL A 270 -26.48 -11.28 0.58
C VAL A 270 -27.39 -11.02 -0.63
N PHE A 271 -27.16 -9.94 -1.37
CA PHE A 271 -27.90 -9.62 -2.59
C PHE A 271 -27.71 -10.68 -3.68
N LEU A 272 -26.48 -11.20 -3.83
CA LEU A 272 -26.17 -12.27 -4.78
C LEU A 272 -26.76 -13.63 -4.38
N ALA A 273 -27.00 -13.85 -3.09
CA ALA A 273 -27.64 -15.07 -2.59
C ALA A 273 -29.19 -15.04 -2.72
N ILE A 274 -29.76 -13.85 -2.74
CA ILE A 274 -31.24 -13.66 -2.76
C ILE A 274 -31.79 -13.50 -4.19
N ILE A 275 -30.97 -13.00 -5.13
CA ILE A 275 -31.40 -12.77 -6.50
C ILE A 275 -30.92 -13.94 -7.37
N PRO A 276 -31.81 -14.78 -7.92
CA PRO A 276 -31.47 -15.91 -8.76
C PRO A 276 -31.10 -15.45 -10.19
N PHE A 277 -30.22 -14.47 -10.33
CA PHE A 277 -29.74 -14.09 -11.63
C PHE A 277 -28.55 -14.98 -12.01
N SER A 278 -28.55 -15.46 -13.25
CA SER A 278 -27.45 -16.24 -13.79
C SER A 278 -26.13 -15.48 -13.66
N LYS A 279 -25.03 -16.20 -13.42
CA LYS A 279 -23.68 -15.60 -13.41
C LYS A 279 -23.40 -14.72 -14.63
N ASN A 280 -24.00 -15.07 -15.78
CA ASN A 280 -23.83 -14.35 -17.04
C ASN A 280 -24.46 -12.96 -17.01
N PHE A 281 -25.66 -12.78 -16.42
CA PHE A 281 -26.30 -11.49 -16.28
C PHE A 281 -25.48 -10.52 -15.40
N LEU A 282 -24.85 -11.04 -14.35
CA LEU A 282 -24.00 -10.23 -13.48
C LEU A 282 -22.67 -9.85 -14.16
N GLU A 283 -22.13 -10.72 -15.00
CA GLU A 283 -20.94 -10.39 -15.79
C GLU A 283 -21.29 -9.38 -16.90
N GLU A 284 -22.46 -9.49 -17.54
CA GLU A 284 -22.95 -8.49 -18.49
C GLU A 284 -23.21 -7.13 -17.83
N LEU A 285 -23.84 -7.09 -16.64
CA LEU A 285 -24.00 -5.85 -15.87
C LEU A 285 -22.65 -5.24 -15.49
N LYS A 286 -21.68 -6.06 -15.07
CA LYS A 286 -20.31 -5.59 -14.80
C LYS A 286 -19.63 -5.09 -16.06
N LEU A 287 -19.80 -5.76 -17.18
CA LEU A 287 -19.24 -5.37 -18.47
C LEU A 287 -19.86 -4.06 -18.96
N ASN A 288 -21.19 -3.93 -18.91
CA ASN A 288 -21.92 -2.71 -19.25
C ASN A 288 -21.58 -1.56 -18.32
N PHE A 289 -21.38 -1.80 -17.02
CA PHE A 289 -20.92 -0.79 -16.07
C PHE A 289 -19.46 -0.37 -16.35
N ARG A 290 -18.60 -1.32 -16.74
CA ARG A 290 -17.21 -1.03 -17.17
C ARG A 290 -17.20 -0.28 -18.49
N VAL A 291 -17.98 -0.70 -19.48
CA VAL A 291 -18.05 -0.06 -20.80
C VAL A 291 -18.66 1.34 -20.70
N ASN A 292 -19.70 1.55 -19.92
CA ASN A 292 -20.26 2.87 -19.67
C ASN A 292 -19.32 3.77 -18.85
N LYS A 293 -18.53 3.19 -17.95
CA LYS A 293 -17.47 3.92 -17.23
C LYS A 293 -16.32 4.30 -18.16
N VAL A 294 -15.93 3.41 -19.06
CA VAL A 294 -14.91 3.67 -20.09
C VAL A 294 -15.43 4.66 -21.14
N LYS A 295 -16.65 4.53 -21.62
CA LYS A 295 -17.26 5.52 -22.55
C LYS A 295 -17.39 6.91 -21.92
N LYS A 296 -17.79 6.98 -20.64
CA LYS A 296 -17.83 8.25 -19.90
C LYS A 296 -16.43 8.82 -19.65
N TYR A 297 -15.46 7.96 -19.47
CA TYR A 297 -14.05 8.31 -19.29
C TYR A 297 -13.42 8.80 -20.58
N ILE A 298 -13.64 8.11 -21.71
CA ILE A 298 -13.18 8.51 -23.04
C ILE A 298 -13.83 9.83 -23.47
N LYS A 299 -15.12 10.05 -23.22
CA LYS A 299 -15.80 11.31 -23.47
C LYS A 299 -15.22 12.44 -22.61
N TYR A 300 -14.85 12.15 -21.37
CA TYR A 300 -14.24 13.09 -20.44
C TYR A 300 -12.79 13.44 -20.82
N GLU A 301 -12.02 12.47 -21.34
CA GLU A 301 -10.67 12.69 -21.86
C GLU A 301 -10.66 13.50 -23.15
N LYS A 302 -11.64 13.30 -24.04
CA LYS A 302 -11.79 14.13 -25.26
C LYS A 302 -12.16 15.58 -24.98
N GLU A 303 -12.93 15.82 -23.91
CA GLU A 303 -13.38 17.17 -23.52
C GLU A 303 -12.42 17.86 -22.53
N LYS A 304 -11.59 17.12 -21.83
CA LYS A 304 -10.59 17.64 -20.88
C LYS A 304 -9.32 16.83 -21.04
N LYS A 305 -8.33 17.36 -21.71
CA LYS A 305 -6.95 16.89 -21.63
C LYS A 305 -6.60 16.78 -20.15
N GLN A 306 -6.56 15.52 -19.59
CA GLN A 306 -6.01 15.23 -18.29
C GLN A 306 -6.87 14.81 -17.15
N TYR A 307 -6.33 14.15 -16.29
CA TYR A 307 -6.63 13.69 -14.96
C TYR A 307 -6.81 12.20 -14.82
N THR A 308 -5.74 11.53 -14.68
CA THR A 308 -5.80 10.15 -14.23
C THR A 308 -4.90 9.95 -13.02
N GLY A 309 -5.48 9.72 -11.89
CA GLY A 309 -4.77 9.18 -10.74
C GLY A 309 -4.40 10.14 -9.61
N LEU A 310 -4.21 11.43 -9.88
CA LEU A 310 -3.78 12.40 -8.87
C LEU A 310 -4.89 12.83 -7.88
N SER A 311 -6.16 12.71 -8.27
CA SER A 311 -7.32 13.13 -7.44
C SER A 311 -7.76 12.13 -6.36
N ARG A 312 -7.07 11.01 -6.17
CA ARG A 312 -7.54 9.93 -5.29
C ARG A 312 -7.15 10.07 -3.82
N LEU A 313 -6.25 10.99 -3.51
CA LEU A 313 -5.68 11.14 -2.17
C LEU A 313 -6.18 12.39 -1.46
N VAL A 314 -7.45 12.41 -1.13
CA VAL A 314 -7.98 13.46 -0.24
C VAL A 314 -8.30 12.84 1.11
N GLY A 315 -7.57 13.23 2.12
CA GLY A 315 -7.85 12.84 3.49
C GLY A 315 -6.84 13.43 4.46
N THR A 316 -7.32 14.05 5.51
CA THR A 316 -6.51 14.45 6.66
C THR A 316 -6.01 13.20 7.36
N ILE A 317 -4.70 13.08 7.51
CA ILE A 317 -4.04 11.99 8.21
C ILE A 317 -3.90 12.37 9.67
N SER A 318 -4.51 11.59 10.53
CA SER A 318 -4.30 11.67 11.98
C SER A 318 -3.81 10.31 12.48
N GLY A 319 -2.61 10.26 13.00
CA GLY A 319 -2.00 9.05 13.56
C GLY A 319 -0.55 9.28 13.96
N PRO A 320 0.07 8.38 14.72
CA PRO A 320 1.49 8.45 15.01
C PRO A 320 2.30 8.42 13.72
N ARG A 321 3.38 9.20 13.67
CA ARG A 321 4.22 9.42 12.49
C ARG A 321 5.65 9.06 12.81
N VAL A 322 6.40 8.66 11.80
CA VAL A 322 7.84 8.51 11.94
C VAL A 322 8.49 9.89 12.00
N ASN A 323 9.20 10.19 13.08
CA ASN A 323 9.80 11.50 13.31
C ASN A 323 11.16 11.68 12.61
N SER A 324 11.79 10.61 12.13
CA SER A 324 13.16 10.58 11.60
C SER A 324 13.29 10.92 10.10
N ILE A 325 12.25 11.44 9.49
CA ILE A 325 12.16 11.61 8.02
C ILE A 325 13.00 12.78 7.49
N LYS A 326 13.56 13.64 8.35
CA LYS A 326 14.23 14.88 7.90
C LYS A 326 15.42 14.64 6.96
N GLU A 327 16.28 13.69 7.27
CA GLU A 327 17.51 13.44 6.48
C GLU A 327 17.23 12.81 5.11
N THR A 328 16.30 11.87 5.05
CA THR A 328 15.95 11.17 3.80
C THR A 328 15.26 12.09 2.78
N ASN A 329 14.51 13.08 3.25
CA ASN A 329 13.85 14.06 2.39
C ASN A 329 14.83 15.05 1.76
N GLU A 330 15.85 15.44 2.50
CA GLU A 330 16.89 16.33 1.99
C GLU A 330 17.69 15.67 0.87
N GLU A 331 17.94 14.35 0.98
CA GLU A 331 18.57 13.58 -0.10
C GLU A 331 17.69 13.42 -1.34
N ILE A 332 16.36 13.25 -1.17
CA ILE A 332 15.44 13.07 -2.29
C ILE A 332 15.20 14.37 -3.05
N PHE A 333 15.21 15.52 -2.36
CA PHE A 333 14.88 16.82 -2.93
C PHE A 333 16.06 17.80 -3.00
N LYS A 334 17.21 17.57 -2.30
CA LYS A 334 18.41 18.41 -2.34
C LYS A 334 19.52 17.91 -3.26
N LYS A 335 19.54 16.64 -3.66
CA LYS A 335 20.54 16.12 -4.62
C LYS A 335 20.14 16.43 -6.06
N ASN A 336 19.82 17.68 -6.35
CA ASN A 336 19.72 18.20 -7.72
C ASN A 336 20.07 19.67 -7.76
#